data_25c31b0ca72178856424042e6ccb5dc5
#
_entry.id   25c31b0ca72178856424042e6ccb5dc5
#
_cell.length_a   1.000
_cell.length_b   1.000
_cell.length_c   1.000
_cell.angle_alpha   90.00
_cell.angle_beta   90.00
_cell.angle_gamma   90.00
#
_symmetry.space_group_name_H-M   'P 1'
#
loop_
_entity.id
_entity.type
_entity.pdbx_description
1 polymer ?
#
loop_
_entity_poly.entity_id
_entity_poly.type
_entity_poly.pdbx_seq_one_letter_code
_entity_poly.pdbx_strand_id
1 'polypeptide(L)'
;MRLKLAVVIALIACACGSVGPGGGGVVAGSPLTVNQLKFKVMDAVGVPIFCDPDFYPIARAGGEEASADTYYPQIRSDPELYAAIAAHEHLPSGLLDESQKLTLYRAFKRLRALILTKASDSFVFEIRVTGQGANAVELVDGSVRTDGVITVTSRKPSGMPPCPICLAAATLIATPQGDVRVTDIKAGMLVWTVALDGTRVAARVLEIGSMVAPTGHLMVHVRLDDGRELLVSPGHRDADGRPLGSLGVGDALDGSRVILWELVPYGGGRTYDLLPAGPTGEYWADGILLSSTLMASHT
;
A
#
# COMPACT_ATOMS: atom_id res chain seq x y z
N MET A 1 -43.40 -2.65 86.91
CA MET A 1 -44.15 -3.02 85.72
C MET A 1 -43.13 -3.63 84.75
N ARG A 2 -43.14 -4.95 84.58
CA ARG A 2 -42.11 -5.69 83.82
C ARG A 2 -42.68 -6.06 82.45
N LEU A 3 -42.09 -5.52 81.41
CA LEU A 3 -42.44 -5.79 80.01
C LEU A 3 -41.65 -7.03 79.53
N LYS A 4 -42.35 -8.10 79.17
CA LYS A 4 -41.75 -9.31 78.61
C LYS A 4 -41.61 -9.17 77.11
N LEU A 5 -40.35 -9.28 76.64
CA LEU A 5 -40.01 -9.30 75.23
C LEU A 5 -40.09 -10.74 74.69
N ALA A 6 -40.96 -11.01 73.74
CA ALA A 6 -41.10 -12.31 73.11
C ALA A 6 -40.15 -12.33 71.89
N VAL A 7 -39.21 -13.30 71.86
CA VAL A 7 -38.34 -13.56 70.75
C VAL A 7 -38.99 -14.61 69.85
N VAL A 8 -39.25 -14.25 68.61
CA VAL A 8 -39.74 -15.15 67.56
C VAL A 8 -38.50 -15.64 66.78
N ILE A 9 -38.21 -16.92 66.86
CA ILE A 9 -37.12 -17.58 66.12
C ILE A 9 -37.75 -18.09 64.81
N ALA A 10 -37.39 -17.50 63.67
CA ALA A 10 -37.70 -18.00 62.35
C ALA A 10 -36.70 -19.04 61.90
N LEU A 11 -37.12 -20.27 61.74
CA LEU A 11 -36.32 -21.36 61.15
C LEU A 11 -36.30 -21.19 59.65
N ILE A 12 -35.10 -20.85 59.10
CA ILE A 12 -34.83 -20.87 57.68
C ILE A 12 -34.38 -22.27 57.30
N ALA A 13 -35.17 -22.99 56.52
CA ALA A 13 -34.81 -24.26 55.91
C ALA A 13 -33.85 -24.02 54.75
N CYS A 14 -32.57 -24.42 54.90
CA CYS A 14 -31.62 -24.49 53.77
C CYS A 14 -31.98 -25.67 52.88
N ALA A 15 -32.53 -25.37 51.69
CA ALA A 15 -32.61 -26.34 50.61
C ALA A 15 -31.25 -26.45 49.94
N CYS A 16 -30.52 -27.55 50.13
CA CYS A 16 -29.34 -27.89 49.34
C CYS A 16 -29.76 -28.26 47.94
N GLY A 17 -29.73 -27.29 47.02
CA GLY A 17 -29.75 -27.53 45.59
C GLY A 17 -28.38 -28.04 45.14
N SER A 18 -28.29 -29.26 44.61
CA SER A 18 -27.12 -29.80 43.97
C SER A 18 -26.79 -29.00 42.71
N VAL A 19 -25.68 -28.22 42.76
CA VAL A 19 -25.12 -27.56 41.60
C VAL A 19 -24.40 -28.63 40.79
N GLY A 20 -25.02 -29.07 39.68
CA GLY A 20 -24.36 -29.86 38.65
C GLY A 20 -23.23 -29.03 38.03
N PRO A 21 -22.16 -29.65 37.52
CA PRO A 21 -21.11 -28.92 36.80
C PRO A 21 -21.68 -28.38 35.51
N GLY A 22 -22.15 -27.14 35.56
CA GLY A 22 -22.47 -26.35 34.35
C GLY A 22 -21.19 -26.10 33.60
N GLY A 23 -20.96 -26.87 32.56
CA GLY A 23 -19.94 -26.58 31.59
C GLY A 23 -20.19 -25.16 31.06
N GLY A 24 -19.35 -24.20 31.46
CA GLY A 24 -19.32 -22.88 30.86
C GLY A 24 -18.90 -23.06 29.40
N GLY A 25 -19.89 -23.18 28.51
CA GLY A 25 -19.65 -23.08 27.10
C GLY A 25 -19.04 -21.70 26.84
N VAL A 26 -17.76 -21.67 26.46
CA VAL A 26 -17.13 -20.50 25.90
C VAL A 26 -17.98 -20.16 24.68
N VAL A 27 -18.77 -19.11 24.74
CA VAL A 27 -19.47 -18.57 23.56
C VAL A 27 -18.35 -18.14 22.61
N ALA A 28 -18.08 -18.95 21.60
CA ALA A 28 -17.13 -18.58 20.55
C ALA A 28 -17.68 -17.29 19.93
N GLY A 29 -16.95 -16.19 20.14
CA GLY A 29 -17.27 -14.92 19.51
C GLY A 29 -17.33 -15.10 17.99
N SER A 30 -18.18 -14.34 17.31
CA SER A 30 -18.22 -14.36 15.85
C SER A 30 -16.80 -14.18 15.29
N PRO A 31 -16.45 -14.91 14.22
CA PRO A 31 -15.14 -14.74 13.58
C PRO A 31 -14.91 -13.27 13.24
N LEU A 32 -13.68 -12.82 13.47
CA LEU A 32 -13.29 -11.46 13.13
C LEU A 32 -13.22 -11.32 11.60
N THR A 33 -13.57 -10.13 11.11
CA THR A 33 -13.40 -9.79 9.69
C THR A 33 -11.92 -9.63 9.34
N VAL A 34 -11.59 -9.69 8.04
CA VAL A 34 -10.21 -9.53 7.58
C VAL A 34 -9.62 -8.19 8.00
N ASN A 35 -10.41 -7.11 7.96
CA ASN A 35 -9.93 -5.78 8.39
C ASN A 35 -9.69 -5.72 9.91
N GLN A 36 -10.55 -6.35 10.71
CA GLN A 36 -10.33 -6.47 12.14
C GLN A 36 -9.08 -7.31 12.47
N LEU A 37 -8.84 -8.42 11.73
CA LEU A 37 -7.63 -9.22 11.87
C LEU A 37 -6.36 -8.43 11.50
N LYS A 38 -6.41 -7.60 10.47
CA LYS A 38 -5.30 -6.72 10.09
C LYS A 38 -4.94 -5.74 11.22
N PHE A 39 -5.93 -5.11 11.85
CA PHE A 39 -5.69 -4.26 13.02
C PHE A 39 -5.07 -5.03 14.17
N LYS A 40 -5.60 -6.22 14.48
CA LYS A 40 -5.01 -7.09 15.50
C LYS A 40 -3.53 -7.40 15.24
N VAL A 41 -3.17 -7.68 13.98
CA VAL A 41 -1.77 -7.90 13.60
C VAL A 41 -0.95 -6.63 13.84
N MET A 42 -1.43 -5.46 13.39
CA MET A 42 -0.72 -4.19 13.59
C MET A 42 -0.54 -3.83 15.06
N ASP A 43 -1.55 -4.06 15.91
CA ASP A 43 -1.49 -3.83 17.36
C ASP A 43 -0.45 -4.73 18.03
N ALA A 44 -0.30 -5.97 17.55
CA ALA A 44 0.58 -6.96 18.16
C ALA A 44 2.05 -6.85 17.67
N VAL A 45 2.27 -6.52 16.40
CA VAL A 45 3.62 -6.60 15.80
C VAL A 45 4.19 -5.24 15.39
N GLY A 46 3.34 -4.24 15.18
CA GLY A 46 3.70 -2.88 14.78
C GLY A 46 3.00 -2.43 13.50
N VAL A 47 3.00 -1.11 13.30
CA VAL A 47 2.40 -0.47 12.12
C VAL A 47 3.26 -0.77 10.88
N PRO A 48 2.63 -1.08 9.72
CA PRO A 48 3.37 -1.39 8.51
C PRO A 48 4.18 -0.19 8.01
N ILE A 49 5.43 -0.44 7.64
CA ILE A 49 6.24 0.46 6.83
C ILE A 49 5.97 0.11 5.37
N PHE A 50 5.46 1.04 4.61
CA PHE A 50 5.07 0.86 3.22
C PHE A 50 5.38 2.10 2.38
N CYS A 51 5.29 1.96 1.06
CA CYS A 51 5.42 3.08 0.14
C CYS A 51 4.13 3.91 0.14
N ASP A 52 4.08 4.90 1.01
CA ASP A 52 2.89 5.76 1.14
C ASP A 52 2.80 6.70 -0.07
N PRO A 53 1.73 6.63 -0.88
CA PRO A 53 1.61 7.40 -2.12
C PRO A 53 1.54 8.92 -1.89
N ASP A 54 1.17 9.39 -0.70
CA ASP A 54 1.10 10.83 -0.41
C ASP A 54 2.48 11.41 -0.05
N PHE A 55 3.42 10.55 0.36
CA PHE A 55 4.77 10.97 0.77
C PHE A 55 5.87 10.45 -0.16
N TYR A 56 5.56 9.52 -1.04
CA TYR A 56 6.52 8.93 -1.95
C TYR A 56 6.07 9.10 -3.41
N PRO A 57 6.96 9.48 -4.33
CA PRO A 57 8.36 9.88 -4.13
C PRO A 57 8.54 11.28 -3.55
N ILE A 58 7.51 12.11 -3.59
CA ILE A 58 7.55 13.51 -3.14
C ILE A 58 6.28 13.79 -2.33
N ALA A 59 6.48 14.22 -1.09
CA ALA A 59 5.40 14.75 -0.29
C ALA A 59 4.89 16.09 -0.89
N ARG A 60 3.58 16.20 -1.09
CA ARG A 60 2.94 17.46 -1.50
C ARG A 60 2.30 18.10 -0.27
N ALA A 61 2.52 19.38 -0.07
CA ALA A 61 1.82 20.12 0.99
C ALA A 61 0.30 20.03 0.77
N GLY A 62 -0.44 19.57 1.77
CA GLY A 62 -1.89 19.34 1.69
C GLY A 62 -2.32 18.15 0.83
N GLY A 63 -1.39 17.36 0.31
CA GLY A 63 -1.69 16.22 -0.57
C GLY A 63 -2.42 15.09 0.15
N GLU A 64 -2.03 14.77 1.39
CA GLU A 64 -2.68 13.73 2.18
C GLU A 64 -4.11 14.11 2.57
N GLU A 65 -4.34 15.39 2.90
CA GLU A 65 -5.67 15.93 3.21
C GLU A 65 -6.60 15.88 1.99
N ALA A 66 -6.10 16.29 0.81
CA ALA A 66 -6.86 16.21 -0.43
C ALA A 66 -7.20 14.76 -0.81
N SER A 67 -6.26 13.83 -0.59
CA SER A 67 -6.49 12.40 -0.77
C SER A 67 -7.54 11.87 0.22
N ALA A 68 -7.49 12.31 1.48
CA ALA A 68 -8.47 11.93 2.49
C ALA A 68 -9.90 12.31 2.08
N ASP A 69 -10.11 13.52 1.56
CA ASP A 69 -11.41 13.96 1.06
C ASP A 69 -11.86 13.16 -0.17
N THR A 70 -10.93 12.87 -1.08
CA THR A 70 -11.21 12.08 -2.30
C THR A 70 -11.62 10.66 -1.99
N TYR A 71 -10.93 10.00 -1.04
CA TYR A 71 -11.21 8.60 -0.68
C TYR A 71 -12.33 8.44 0.35
N TYR A 72 -12.73 9.48 1.07
CA TYR A 72 -13.77 9.39 2.10
C TYR A 72 -15.08 8.78 1.61
N PRO A 73 -15.69 9.18 0.48
CA PRO A 73 -16.92 8.56 -0.03
C PRO A 73 -16.73 7.08 -0.34
N GLN A 74 -15.59 6.69 -0.92
CA GLN A 74 -15.28 5.30 -1.23
C GLN A 74 -15.17 4.45 0.03
N ILE A 75 -14.46 4.91 1.06
CA ILE A 75 -14.32 4.19 2.32
C ILE A 75 -15.70 4.05 3.01
N ARG A 76 -16.51 5.09 2.96
CA ARG A 76 -17.89 5.09 3.51
C ARG A 76 -18.81 4.12 2.79
N SER A 77 -18.60 3.86 1.51
CA SER A 77 -19.42 2.95 0.70
C SER A 77 -19.16 1.46 1.01
N ASP A 78 -18.08 1.14 1.73
CA ASP A 78 -17.80 -0.20 2.28
C ASP A 78 -18.11 -0.23 3.78
N PRO A 79 -19.29 -0.73 4.19
CA PRO A 79 -19.71 -0.65 5.60
C PRO A 79 -18.83 -1.45 6.55
N GLU A 80 -18.27 -2.59 6.08
CA GLU A 80 -17.39 -3.42 6.91
C GLU A 80 -16.04 -2.74 7.14
N LEU A 81 -15.41 -2.25 6.07
CA LEU A 81 -14.16 -1.51 6.14
C LEU A 81 -14.30 -0.26 7.02
N TYR A 82 -15.36 0.54 6.78
CA TYR A 82 -15.64 1.74 7.57
C TYR A 82 -15.82 1.42 9.06
N ALA A 83 -16.64 0.40 9.37
CA ALA A 83 -16.91 0.01 10.75
C ALA A 83 -15.62 -0.50 11.45
N ALA A 84 -14.80 -1.29 10.77
CA ALA A 84 -13.54 -1.76 11.32
C ALA A 84 -12.59 -0.60 11.65
N ILE A 85 -12.45 0.37 10.74
CA ILE A 85 -11.60 1.55 10.97
C ILE A 85 -12.20 2.43 12.08
N ALA A 86 -13.50 2.74 12.01
CA ALA A 86 -14.15 3.61 12.99
C ALA A 86 -14.05 3.05 14.43
N ALA A 87 -14.21 1.73 14.56
CA ALA A 87 -14.06 1.06 15.87
C ALA A 87 -12.61 1.12 16.38
N HIS A 88 -11.62 0.89 15.52
CA HIS A 88 -10.21 0.87 15.90
C HIS A 88 -9.68 2.28 16.22
N GLU A 89 -10.01 3.27 15.38
CA GLU A 89 -9.54 4.65 15.52
C GLU A 89 -10.46 5.50 16.43
N HIS A 90 -11.49 4.90 17.04
CA HIS A 90 -12.48 5.57 17.91
C HIS A 90 -13.19 6.76 17.25
N LEU A 91 -13.51 6.64 15.96
CA LEU A 91 -14.19 7.68 15.21
C LEU A 91 -15.68 7.75 15.55
N PRO A 92 -16.30 8.94 15.54
CA PRO A 92 -17.73 9.09 15.81
C PRO A 92 -18.59 8.48 14.70
N SER A 93 -19.83 8.13 15.02
CA SER A 93 -20.78 7.51 14.08
C SER A 93 -21.41 8.47 13.07
N GLY A 94 -21.10 9.77 13.14
CA GLY A 94 -21.68 10.81 12.28
C GLY A 94 -20.87 11.16 11.03
N LEU A 95 -21.08 12.37 10.53
CA LEU A 95 -20.19 12.99 9.55
C LEU A 95 -18.86 13.31 10.24
N LEU A 96 -17.77 13.01 9.53
CA LEU A 96 -16.42 13.25 10.03
C LEU A 96 -15.97 14.66 9.62
N ASP A 97 -15.25 15.33 10.51
CA ASP A 97 -14.49 16.54 10.21
C ASP A 97 -13.20 16.19 9.43
N GLU A 98 -12.45 17.20 8.99
CA GLU A 98 -11.22 17.01 8.18
C GLU A 98 -10.17 16.19 8.91
N SER A 99 -9.94 16.40 10.19
CA SER A 99 -8.98 15.66 11.00
C SER A 99 -9.39 14.18 11.15
N GLN A 100 -10.66 13.92 11.34
CA GLN A 100 -11.23 12.58 11.44
C GLN A 100 -11.19 11.84 10.09
N LYS A 101 -11.47 12.55 8.98
CA LYS A 101 -11.29 11.98 7.62
C LYS A 101 -9.83 11.62 7.36
N LEU A 102 -8.90 12.47 7.78
CA LEU A 102 -7.46 12.18 7.65
C LEU A 102 -7.06 10.95 8.48
N THR A 103 -7.57 10.82 9.70
CA THR A 103 -7.37 9.62 10.55
C THR A 103 -7.91 8.37 9.88
N LEU A 104 -9.15 8.43 9.36
CA LEU A 104 -9.79 7.34 8.61
C LEU A 104 -8.95 6.94 7.40
N TYR A 105 -8.48 7.90 6.63
CA TYR A 105 -7.70 7.67 5.42
C TYR A 105 -6.32 7.05 5.74
N ARG A 106 -5.64 7.50 6.77
CA ARG A 106 -4.38 6.92 7.24
C ARG A 106 -4.54 5.46 7.67
N ALA A 107 -5.61 5.15 8.38
CA ALA A 107 -5.95 3.78 8.77
C ALA A 107 -6.27 2.91 7.52
N PHE A 108 -7.01 3.45 6.57
CA PHE A 108 -7.29 2.80 5.29
C PHE A 108 -6.01 2.45 4.53
N LYS A 109 -5.06 3.37 4.41
CA LYS A 109 -3.76 3.09 3.77
C LYS A 109 -3.00 1.96 4.47
N ARG A 110 -2.95 1.97 5.80
CA ARG A 110 -2.30 0.92 6.60
C ARG A 110 -2.95 -0.45 6.40
N LEU A 111 -4.28 -0.51 6.37
CA LEU A 111 -5.01 -1.75 6.07
C LEU A 111 -4.69 -2.29 4.67
N ARG A 112 -4.54 -1.41 3.68
CA ARG A 112 -4.16 -1.82 2.31
C ARG A 112 -2.71 -2.29 2.22
N ALA A 113 -1.82 -1.73 3.02
CA ALA A 113 -0.41 -2.10 3.04
C ALA A 113 -0.16 -3.49 3.65
N LEU A 114 -1.02 -3.96 4.56
CA LEU A 114 -0.93 -5.29 5.15
C LEU A 114 -1.75 -6.30 4.36
N ILE A 115 -1.07 -7.30 3.80
CA ILE A 115 -1.71 -8.41 3.08
C ILE A 115 -1.83 -9.60 4.02
N LEU A 116 -3.05 -10.14 4.15
CA LEU A 116 -3.34 -11.41 4.81
C LEU A 116 -3.67 -12.46 3.75
N THR A 117 -2.83 -13.48 3.60
CA THR A 117 -3.05 -14.58 2.68
C THR A 117 -3.71 -15.74 3.42
N LYS A 118 -4.87 -16.18 2.93
CA LYS A 118 -5.62 -17.25 3.58
C LYS A 118 -4.86 -18.58 3.53
N ALA A 119 -4.78 -19.26 4.67
CA ALA A 119 -4.22 -20.59 4.86
C ALA A 119 -5.15 -21.41 5.77
N SER A 120 -5.82 -22.41 5.26
CA SER A 120 -6.79 -23.25 6.01
C SER A 120 -7.73 -22.45 6.92
N ASP A 121 -7.50 -22.48 8.23
CA ASP A 121 -8.27 -21.82 9.31
C ASP A 121 -7.63 -20.52 9.83
N SER A 122 -6.57 -20.06 9.17
CA SER A 122 -5.79 -18.88 9.54
C SER A 122 -5.43 -18.04 8.31
N PHE A 123 -4.74 -16.93 8.56
CA PHE A 123 -4.11 -16.11 7.53
C PHE A 123 -2.63 -15.97 7.87
N VAL A 124 -1.78 -16.04 6.86
CA VAL A 124 -0.35 -15.74 6.99
C VAL A 124 -0.08 -14.31 6.56
N PHE A 125 0.94 -13.70 7.17
CA PHE A 125 1.37 -12.35 6.83
C PHE A 125 2.90 -12.24 6.84
N GLU A 126 3.39 -11.31 6.02
CA GLU A 126 4.72 -10.74 6.06
C GLU A 126 4.57 -9.23 6.17
N ILE A 127 5.20 -8.60 7.15
CA ILE A 127 5.07 -7.16 7.39
C ILE A 127 6.43 -6.56 7.77
N ARG A 128 6.75 -5.40 7.20
CA ARG A 128 7.87 -4.58 7.67
C ARG A 128 7.36 -3.58 8.70
N VAL A 129 8.02 -3.54 9.84
CA VAL A 129 7.69 -2.64 10.97
C VAL A 129 8.94 -1.93 11.48
N THR A 130 8.75 -0.88 12.25
CA THR A 130 9.87 -0.24 12.95
C THR A 130 10.48 -1.22 13.96
N GLY A 131 11.79 -1.45 13.84
CA GLY A 131 12.57 -2.30 14.74
C GLY A 131 13.10 -1.53 15.95
N GLN A 132 13.92 -2.22 16.76
CA GLN A 132 14.60 -1.61 17.90
C GLN A 132 15.86 -0.87 17.42
N GLY A 133 15.93 0.43 17.66
CA GLY A 133 17.03 1.32 17.27
C GLY A 133 16.63 2.40 16.29
N ALA A 134 17.47 3.42 16.16
CA ALA A 134 17.21 4.53 15.27
C ALA A 134 17.18 4.04 13.81
N ASN A 135 16.05 4.27 13.12
CA ASN A 135 15.82 3.86 11.73
C ASN A 135 15.89 2.35 11.44
N ALA A 136 15.82 1.50 12.48
CA ALA A 136 15.78 0.06 12.29
C ALA A 136 14.44 -0.38 11.69
N VAL A 137 14.49 -1.28 10.72
CA VAL A 137 13.32 -1.94 10.11
C VAL A 137 13.44 -3.44 10.35
N GLU A 138 12.36 -4.06 10.76
CA GLU A 138 12.25 -5.51 10.89
C GLU A 138 11.23 -6.06 9.92
N LEU A 139 11.53 -7.19 9.30
CA LEU A 139 10.57 -8.02 8.59
C LEU A 139 10.04 -9.06 9.57
N VAL A 140 8.73 -9.09 9.73
CA VAL A 140 8.02 -9.98 10.65
C VAL A 140 7.13 -10.92 9.84
N ASP A 141 7.37 -12.22 9.98
CA ASP A 141 6.53 -13.28 9.42
C ASP A 141 5.64 -13.87 10.51
N GLY A 142 4.42 -14.22 10.19
CA GLY A 142 3.52 -14.80 11.16
C GLY A 142 2.19 -15.26 10.58
N SER A 143 1.31 -15.67 11.48
CA SER A 143 -0.07 -16.02 11.16
C SER A 143 -1.05 -15.42 12.16
N VAL A 144 -2.29 -15.22 11.73
CA VAL A 144 -3.41 -14.82 12.57
C VAL A 144 -4.59 -15.74 12.30
N ARG A 145 -5.17 -16.30 13.36
CA ARG A 145 -6.39 -17.11 13.28
C ARG A 145 -7.63 -16.23 13.19
N THR A 146 -8.74 -16.82 12.77
CA THR A 146 -10.03 -16.10 12.65
C THR A 146 -10.58 -15.61 13.99
N ASP A 147 -10.12 -16.16 15.11
CA ASP A 147 -10.41 -15.67 16.48
C ASP A 147 -9.48 -14.53 16.93
N GLY A 148 -8.49 -14.14 16.12
CA GLY A 148 -7.54 -13.06 16.39
C GLY A 148 -6.27 -13.49 17.12
N VAL A 149 -6.06 -14.79 17.37
CA VAL A 149 -4.79 -15.28 17.94
C VAL A 149 -3.67 -15.15 16.92
N ILE A 150 -2.60 -14.45 17.30
CA ILE A 150 -1.44 -14.17 16.45
C ILE A 150 -0.25 -15.03 16.88
N THR A 151 0.43 -15.61 15.90
CA THR A 151 1.68 -16.33 16.09
C THR A 151 2.74 -15.71 15.20
N VAL A 152 3.78 -15.11 15.80
CA VAL A 152 4.96 -14.62 15.08
C VAL A 152 5.92 -15.78 14.88
N THR A 153 6.30 -16.08 13.66
CA THR A 153 7.21 -17.17 13.31
C THR A 153 8.64 -16.70 13.13
N SER A 154 8.83 -15.45 12.69
CA SER A 154 10.16 -14.87 12.55
C SER A 154 10.14 -13.35 12.71
N ARG A 155 11.24 -12.79 13.25
CA ARG A 155 11.62 -11.37 13.17
C ARG A 155 13.06 -11.29 12.74
N LYS A 156 13.35 -10.51 11.71
CA LYS A 156 14.73 -10.35 11.19
C LYS A 156 14.96 -8.91 10.74
N PRO A 157 16.18 -8.39 10.91
CA PRO A 157 16.54 -7.08 10.36
C PRO A 157 16.22 -7.01 8.86
N SER A 158 15.71 -5.87 8.41
CA SER A 158 15.34 -5.63 7.02
C SER A 158 15.68 -4.20 6.62
N GLY A 159 15.62 -3.92 5.33
CA GLY A 159 15.65 -2.56 4.79
C GLY A 159 14.22 -1.98 4.63
N MET A 160 14.17 -0.70 4.27
CA MET A 160 12.93 -0.06 3.82
C MET A 160 12.32 -0.87 2.67
N PRO A 161 10.98 -0.88 2.51
CA PRO A 161 10.37 -1.52 1.36
C PRO A 161 10.89 -0.86 0.07
N PRO A 162 11.23 -1.66 -0.96
CA PRO A 162 11.55 -1.10 -2.25
C PRO A 162 10.29 -0.47 -2.84
N CYS A 163 10.28 0.87 -2.95
CA CYS A 163 9.13 1.56 -3.51
C CYS A 163 9.18 1.51 -5.04
N PRO A 164 8.15 1.01 -5.72
CA PRO A 164 8.16 0.88 -7.16
C PRO A 164 8.30 2.25 -7.84
N ILE A 165 9.29 2.38 -8.71
CA ILE A 165 9.51 3.57 -9.55
C ILE A 165 9.59 3.06 -10.98
N CYS A 166 8.47 2.64 -11.57
CA CYS A 166 8.54 1.85 -12.79
C CYS A 166 7.29 2.03 -13.66
N LEU A 167 7.37 1.49 -14.88
CA LEU A 167 6.33 1.48 -15.91
C LEU A 167 5.26 0.42 -15.65
N ALA A 168 4.05 0.64 -16.16
CA ALA A 168 3.02 -0.39 -16.21
C ALA A 168 3.41 -1.54 -17.15
N ALA A 169 2.88 -2.75 -16.90
CA ALA A 169 3.19 -3.94 -17.71
C ALA A 169 2.78 -3.81 -19.18
N ALA A 170 1.80 -2.96 -19.49
CA ALA A 170 1.31 -2.74 -20.86
C ALA A 170 2.14 -1.72 -21.65
N THR A 171 3.02 -0.96 -21.00
CA THR A 171 3.82 0.10 -21.62
C THR A 171 4.64 -0.42 -22.79
N LEU A 172 4.66 0.33 -23.89
CA LEU A 172 5.39 0.02 -25.09
C LEU A 172 6.73 0.76 -25.11
N ILE A 173 7.81 0.05 -25.35
CA ILE A 173 9.18 0.58 -25.46
C ILE A 173 9.55 0.70 -26.94
N ALA A 174 9.98 1.88 -27.33
CA ALA A 174 10.39 2.13 -28.72
C ALA A 174 11.69 1.38 -29.07
N THR A 175 11.63 0.54 -30.10
CA THR A 175 12.78 -0.21 -30.62
C THR A 175 13.02 0.07 -32.11
N PRO A 176 14.19 -0.24 -32.66
CA PRO A 176 14.43 -0.12 -34.11
C PRO A 176 13.50 -1.00 -34.97
N GLN A 177 12.87 -2.04 -34.39
CA GLN A 177 11.98 -2.96 -35.07
C GLN A 177 10.49 -2.64 -34.85
N GLY A 178 10.17 -1.55 -34.18
CA GLY A 178 8.82 -1.16 -33.75
C GLY A 178 8.67 -1.26 -32.23
N ASP A 179 7.50 -0.91 -31.74
CA ASP A 179 7.24 -0.85 -30.31
C ASP A 179 7.04 -2.25 -29.73
N VAL A 180 7.65 -2.51 -28.55
CA VAL A 180 7.63 -3.80 -27.85
C VAL A 180 7.17 -3.58 -26.43
N ARG A 181 6.29 -4.43 -25.92
CA ARG A 181 5.86 -4.36 -24.51
C ARG A 181 7.05 -4.46 -23.57
N VAL A 182 7.06 -3.65 -22.53
CA VAL A 182 8.15 -3.68 -21.52
C VAL A 182 8.34 -5.07 -20.91
N THR A 183 7.28 -5.86 -20.79
CA THR A 183 7.33 -7.26 -20.32
C THR A 183 8.10 -8.20 -21.25
N ASP A 184 8.23 -7.87 -22.52
CA ASP A 184 8.87 -8.68 -23.56
C ASP A 184 10.30 -8.21 -23.87
N ILE A 185 10.68 -7.05 -23.34
CA ILE A 185 12.07 -6.53 -23.44
C ILE A 185 13.01 -7.41 -22.64
N LYS A 186 14.18 -7.68 -23.21
CA LYS A 186 15.24 -8.50 -22.61
C LYS A 186 16.59 -7.79 -22.71
N ALA A 187 17.47 -8.08 -21.77
CA ALA A 187 18.86 -7.63 -21.86
C ALA A 187 19.50 -8.04 -23.21
N GLY A 188 20.25 -7.13 -23.81
CA GLY A 188 20.84 -7.28 -25.12
C GLY A 188 19.97 -6.87 -26.32
N MET A 189 18.64 -6.70 -26.14
CA MET A 189 17.78 -6.13 -27.20
C MET A 189 18.15 -4.68 -27.47
N LEU A 190 17.88 -4.22 -28.71
CA LEU A 190 18.10 -2.82 -29.09
C LEU A 190 16.83 -2.01 -28.78
N VAL A 191 17.01 -0.89 -28.09
CA VAL A 191 15.96 0.11 -27.86
C VAL A 191 16.47 1.47 -28.32
N TRP A 192 15.57 2.40 -28.59
CA TRP A 192 15.95 3.77 -28.84
C TRP A 192 16.32 4.48 -27.54
N THR A 193 17.44 5.19 -27.56
CA THR A 193 17.95 6.05 -26.47
C THR A 193 18.47 7.36 -27.02
N VAL A 194 18.94 8.24 -26.16
CA VAL A 194 19.47 9.56 -26.51
C VAL A 194 20.97 9.61 -26.21
N ALA A 195 21.75 10.08 -27.17
CA ALA A 195 23.16 10.40 -26.98
C ALA A 195 23.33 11.77 -26.28
N LEU A 196 24.54 12.11 -25.81
CA LEU A 196 24.81 13.39 -25.12
C LEU A 196 24.51 14.63 -25.97
N ASP A 197 24.55 14.51 -27.28
CA ASP A 197 24.21 15.59 -28.22
C ASP A 197 22.71 15.70 -28.53
N GLY A 198 21.87 14.92 -27.84
CA GLY A 198 20.44 14.87 -28.04
C GLY A 198 19.97 14.01 -29.22
N THR A 199 20.90 13.36 -29.95
CA THR A 199 20.50 12.52 -31.09
C THR A 199 19.90 11.19 -30.62
N ARG A 200 18.87 10.72 -31.36
CA ARG A 200 18.26 9.41 -31.13
C ARG A 200 19.13 8.32 -31.73
N VAL A 201 19.57 7.39 -30.88
CA VAL A 201 20.45 6.27 -31.28
C VAL A 201 19.89 4.94 -30.74
N ALA A 202 20.22 3.85 -31.43
CA ALA A 202 19.88 2.52 -30.94
C ALA A 202 20.95 2.00 -30.01
N ALA A 203 20.59 1.55 -28.81
CA ALA A 203 21.50 0.99 -27.84
C ALA A 203 20.97 -0.33 -27.24
N ARG A 204 21.88 -1.18 -26.77
CA ARG A 204 21.49 -2.43 -26.12
C ARG A 204 20.94 -2.15 -24.74
N VAL A 205 19.90 -2.87 -24.35
CA VAL A 205 19.44 -2.92 -22.95
C VAL A 205 20.49 -3.65 -22.13
N LEU A 206 21.00 -2.98 -21.11
CA LEU A 206 21.98 -3.54 -20.16
C LEU A 206 21.28 -4.32 -19.06
N GLU A 207 20.20 -3.77 -18.53
CA GLU A 207 19.48 -4.30 -17.38
C GLU A 207 17.96 -4.14 -17.53
N ILE A 208 17.23 -5.08 -16.99
CA ILE A 208 15.76 -5.03 -16.82
C ILE A 208 15.45 -5.14 -15.35
N GLY A 209 14.77 -4.14 -14.81
CA GLY A 209 14.20 -4.15 -13.47
C GLY A 209 12.73 -4.59 -13.51
N SER A 210 12.32 -5.37 -12.52
CA SER A 210 10.92 -5.69 -12.33
C SER A 210 10.64 -5.94 -10.86
N MET A 211 9.57 -5.33 -10.32
CA MET A 211 9.20 -5.54 -8.93
C MET A 211 7.69 -5.73 -8.77
N VAL A 212 7.29 -6.44 -7.72
CA VAL A 212 5.87 -6.62 -7.38
C VAL A 212 5.29 -5.27 -6.94
N ALA A 213 4.22 -4.84 -7.60
CA ALA A 213 3.48 -3.67 -7.17
C ALA A 213 2.75 -3.98 -5.86
N PRO A 214 2.89 -3.16 -4.81
CA PRO A 214 2.13 -3.33 -3.58
C PRO A 214 0.62 -3.27 -3.85
N THR A 215 -0.16 -3.95 -3.02
CA THR A 215 -1.62 -3.82 -3.07
C THR A 215 -2.01 -2.35 -2.89
N GLY A 216 -2.82 -1.84 -3.82
CA GLY A 216 -3.25 -0.45 -3.82
C GLY A 216 -2.21 0.54 -4.34
N HIS A 217 -1.16 0.04 -5.00
CA HIS A 217 -0.23 0.92 -5.72
C HIS A 217 -0.99 1.82 -6.68
N LEU A 218 -0.72 3.12 -6.59
CA LEU A 218 -1.27 4.12 -7.50
C LEU A 218 -0.24 4.45 -8.56
N MET A 219 -0.71 4.57 -9.79
CA MET A 219 0.08 5.09 -10.91
C MET A 219 -0.45 6.42 -11.39
N VAL A 220 0.43 7.24 -11.91
CA VAL A 220 0.06 8.43 -12.68
C VAL A 220 -0.41 7.97 -14.06
N HIS A 221 -1.63 8.33 -14.40
CA HIS A 221 -2.12 8.33 -15.75
C HIS A 221 -1.97 9.74 -16.29
N VAL A 222 -1.08 9.90 -17.25
CA VAL A 222 -0.83 11.17 -17.92
C VAL A 222 -1.22 11.06 -19.39
N ARG A 223 -1.94 12.07 -19.93
CA ARG A 223 -2.22 12.22 -21.35
C ARG A 223 -1.77 13.58 -21.82
N LEU A 224 -1.15 13.59 -22.99
CA LEU A 224 -0.63 14.78 -23.63
C LEU A 224 -1.60 15.31 -24.71
N ASP A 225 -1.47 16.57 -25.07
CA ASP A 225 -2.28 17.22 -26.08
C ASP A 225 -2.04 16.70 -27.53
N ASP A 226 -0.92 16.00 -27.73
CA ASP A 226 -0.61 15.29 -28.99
C ASP A 226 -1.15 13.86 -29.04
N GLY A 227 -1.87 13.42 -27.99
CA GLY A 227 -2.53 12.12 -27.90
C GLY A 227 -1.70 11.00 -27.30
N ARG A 228 -0.42 11.23 -26.94
CA ARG A 228 0.39 10.24 -26.20
C ARG A 228 -0.16 10.08 -24.79
N GLU A 229 -0.16 8.84 -24.29
CA GLU A 229 -0.59 8.49 -22.94
C GLU A 229 0.44 7.61 -22.27
N LEU A 230 0.57 7.70 -20.94
CA LEU A 230 1.49 6.89 -20.17
C LEU A 230 0.87 6.54 -18.81
N LEU A 231 1.06 5.29 -18.38
CA LEU A 231 0.73 4.82 -17.05
C LEU A 231 2.02 4.41 -16.32
N VAL A 232 2.38 5.16 -15.29
CA VAL A 232 3.71 5.07 -14.67
C VAL A 232 3.65 5.35 -13.17
N SER A 233 4.55 4.76 -12.40
CA SER A 233 4.67 5.09 -10.98
C SER A 233 5.03 6.55 -10.78
N PRO A 234 4.49 7.23 -9.76
CA PRO A 234 4.69 8.68 -9.55
C PRO A 234 6.16 9.11 -9.45
N GLY A 235 7.03 8.21 -8.97
CA GLY A 235 8.45 8.49 -8.81
C GLY A 235 9.30 8.36 -10.07
N HIS A 236 8.76 7.81 -11.14
CA HIS A 236 9.49 7.72 -12.40
C HIS A 236 9.79 9.12 -12.93
N ARG A 237 10.99 9.30 -13.50
CA ARG A 237 11.46 10.61 -13.93
C ARG A 237 11.30 10.79 -15.42
N ASP A 238 10.93 12.00 -15.82
CA ASP A 238 11.07 12.43 -17.22
C ASP A 238 12.55 12.65 -17.57
N ALA A 239 12.83 13.01 -18.82
CA ALA A 239 14.18 13.30 -19.29
C ALA A 239 14.83 14.50 -18.58
N ASP A 240 14.05 15.42 -18.05
CA ASP A 240 14.52 16.57 -17.27
C ASP A 240 14.78 16.20 -15.79
N GLY A 241 14.57 14.94 -15.41
CA GLY A 241 14.77 14.43 -14.06
C GLY A 241 13.63 14.76 -13.09
N ARG A 242 12.48 15.31 -13.57
CA ARG A 242 11.32 15.62 -12.74
C ARG A 242 10.49 14.36 -12.53
N PRO A 243 10.08 14.03 -11.31
CA PRO A 243 9.15 12.94 -11.06
C PRO A 243 7.79 13.21 -11.72
N LEU A 244 7.26 12.25 -12.45
CA LEU A 244 5.96 12.37 -13.14
C LEU A 244 4.80 12.61 -12.17
N GLY A 245 4.94 12.13 -10.92
CA GLY A 245 4.03 12.44 -9.84
C GLY A 245 3.99 13.93 -9.43
N SER A 246 4.98 14.75 -9.80
CA SER A 246 5.02 16.19 -9.49
C SER A 246 4.41 17.06 -10.59
N LEU A 247 4.06 16.47 -11.73
CA LEU A 247 3.43 17.19 -12.83
C LEU A 247 1.94 17.45 -12.56
N GLY A 248 1.38 18.39 -13.30
CA GLY A 248 -0.04 18.72 -13.31
C GLY A 248 -0.52 19.07 -14.73
N VAL A 249 -1.83 19.27 -14.89
CA VAL A 249 -2.41 19.72 -16.14
C VAL A 249 -1.83 21.10 -16.52
N GLY A 250 -1.36 21.23 -17.75
CA GLY A 250 -0.70 22.42 -18.29
C GLY A 250 0.83 22.37 -18.30
N ASP A 251 1.44 21.44 -17.53
CA ASP A 251 2.90 21.28 -17.53
C ASP A 251 3.41 20.74 -18.86
N ALA A 252 4.64 21.13 -19.21
CA ALA A 252 5.33 20.58 -20.37
C ALA A 252 5.91 19.19 -20.05
N LEU A 253 5.77 18.25 -20.97
CA LEU A 253 6.36 16.92 -20.91
C LEU A 253 6.73 16.47 -22.34
N ASP A 254 8.02 16.21 -22.56
CA ASP A 254 8.56 15.68 -23.82
C ASP A 254 8.02 16.41 -25.08
N GLY A 255 8.14 17.75 -25.08
CA GLY A 255 7.75 18.62 -26.18
C GLY A 255 6.26 18.88 -26.34
N SER A 256 5.40 18.35 -25.49
CA SER A 256 3.95 18.49 -25.51
C SER A 256 3.42 19.00 -24.16
N ARG A 257 2.11 19.13 -23.98
CA ARG A 257 1.48 19.58 -22.73
C ARG A 257 0.63 18.49 -22.12
N VAL A 258 0.67 18.39 -20.81
CA VAL A 258 -0.22 17.52 -20.04
C VAL A 258 -1.64 18.08 -20.08
N ILE A 259 -2.60 17.30 -20.60
CA ILE A 259 -4.04 17.64 -20.62
C ILE A 259 -4.85 16.80 -19.64
N LEU A 260 -4.31 15.66 -19.19
CA LEU A 260 -4.86 14.83 -18.11
C LEU A 260 -3.72 14.39 -17.22
N TRP A 261 -3.94 14.50 -15.92
CA TRP A 261 -3.08 13.96 -14.88
C TRP A 261 -3.97 13.46 -13.74
N GLU A 262 -3.90 12.17 -13.43
CA GLU A 262 -4.66 11.57 -12.34
C GLU A 262 -3.91 10.39 -11.72
N LEU A 263 -4.20 10.10 -10.46
CA LEU A 263 -3.71 8.90 -9.80
C LEU A 263 -4.77 7.79 -9.91
N VAL A 264 -4.39 6.69 -10.52
CA VAL A 264 -5.29 5.55 -10.75
C VAL A 264 -4.77 4.29 -10.05
N PRO A 265 -5.66 3.43 -9.53
CA PRO A 265 -5.25 2.14 -8.97
C PRO A 265 -4.59 1.25 -10.03
N TYR A 266 -3.45 0.66 -9.69
CA TYR A 266 -2.75 -0.26 -10.58
C TYR A 266 -3.00 -1.72 -10.19
N GLY A 267 -3.59 -2.49 -11.12
CA GLY A 267 -3.89 -3.92 -10.96
C GLY A 267 -2.93 -4.86 -11.69
N GLY A 268 -1.85 -4.36 -12.32
CA GLY A 268 -0.98 -5.16 -13.18
C GLY A 268 0.01 -6.08 -12.46
N GLY A 269 -0.02 -6.15 -11.14
CA GLY A 269 0.77 -7.06 -10.32
C GLY A 269 2.27 -6.77 -10.24
N ARG A 270 2.89 -6.30 -11.31
CA ARG A 270 4.33 -5.95 -11.36
C ARG A 270 4.55 -4.67 -12.15
N THR A 271 5.59 -3.95 -11.80
CA THR A 271 6.10 -2.79 -12.53
C THR A 271 7.46 -3.09 -13.12
N TYR A 272 7.89 -2.33 -14.13
CA TYR A 272 9.05 -2.63 -14.95
C TYR A 272 9.86 -1.38 -15.25
N ASP A 273 11.17 -1.54 -15.38
CA ASP A 273 12.08 -0.53 -15.89
C ASP A 273 13.19 -1.19 -16.70
N LEU A 274 13.88 -0.42 -17.51
CA LEU A 274 15.02 -0.89 -18.29
C LEU A 274 16.14 0.17 -18.29
N LEU A 275 17.37 -0.29 -18.37
CA LEU A 275 18.54 0.56 -18.53
C LEU A 275 19.16 0.32 -19.91
N PRO A 276 19.06 1.28 -20.86
CA PRO A 276 19.80 1.19 -22.11
C PRO A 276 21.28 1.52 -21.89
N ALA A 277 22.15 0.96 -22.74
CA ALA A 277 23.53 1.39 -22.81
C ALA A 277 23.59 2.84 -23.31
N GLY A 278 24.57 3.58 -22.82
CA GLY A 278 24.78 4.97 -23.19
C GLY A 278 24.84 5.90 -21.99
N PRO A 279 25.14 7.17 -22.21
CA PRO A 279 25.44 8.11 -21.13
C PRO A 279 24.20 8.70 -20.44
N THR A 280 23.03 8.70 -21.09
CA THR A 280 21.82 9.35 -20.56
C THR A 280 20.94 8.40 -19.74
N GLY A 281 20.91 7.10 -20.11
CA GLY A 281 19.99 6.14 -19.51
C GLY A 281 18.53 6.39 -19.90
N GLU A 282 18.27 7.21 -20.90
CA GLU A 282 16.93 7.59 -21.35
C GLU A 282 16.39 6.63 -22.41
N TYR A 283 15.06 6.50 -22.46
CA TYR A 283 14.38 5.68 -23.46
C TYR A 283 12.94 6.16 -23.67
N TRP A 284 12.32 5.80 -24.79
CA TRP A 284 10.92 6.14 -25.06
C TRP A 284 9.99 5.03 -24.58
N ALA A 285 9.03 5.42 -23.74
CA ALA A 285 7.95 4.60 -23.20
C ALA A 285 6.60 5.22 -23.63
N ASP A 286 5.78 4.47 -24.35
CA ASP A 286 4.54 4.95 -24.98
C ASP A 286 4.76 6.28 -25.76
N GLY A 287 5.92 6.37 -26.41
CA GLY A 287 6.35 7.55 -27.19
C GLY A 287 6.85 8.73 -26.36
N ILE A 288 6.88 8.66 -25.03
CA ILE A 288 7.35 9.73 -24.13
C ILE A 288 8.76 9.40 -23.67
N LEU A 289 9.68 10.37 -23.73
CA LEU A 289 11.06 10.20 -23.29
C LEU A 289 11.15 10.25 -21.76
N LEU A 290 11.72 9.19 -21.18
CA LEU A 290 11.87 9.01 -19.74
C LEU A 290 13.32 8.63 -19.39
N SER A 291 13.72 8.91 -18.15
CA SER A 291 14.98 8.45 -17.59
C SER A 291 14.81 7.11 -16.86
N SER A 292 15.70 6.15 -17.07
CA SER A 292 15.76 4.93 -16.28
C SER A 292 15.95 5.24 -14.79
N THR A 293 15.28 4.45 -13.95
CA THR A 293 15.51 4.47 -12.50
C THR A 293 16.50 3.41 -12.04
N LEU A 294 16.96 2.55 -12.99
CA LEU A 294 18.03 1.60 -12.75
C LEU A 294 19.36 2.35 -12.84
N MET A 295 20.14 2.30 -11.77
CA MET A 295 21.48 2.88 -11.77
C MET A 295 22.43 1.91 -12.42
N ALA A 296 23.24 2.39 -13.36
CA ALA A 296 24.38 1.62 -13.83
C ALA A 296 25.26 1.29 -12.62
N SER A 297 25.44 -0.01 -12.34
CA SER A 297 26.44 -0.44 -11.35
C SER A 297 27.79 0.06 -11.83
N HIS A 298 28.30 1.12 -11.21
CA HIS A 298 29.67 1.53 -11.43
C HIS A 298 30.60 0.44 -10.87
N THR A 299 31.05 -0.45 -11.73
CA THR A 299 32.16 -1.37 -11.46
C THR A 299 33.49 -0.62 -11.56
#